data_3a51e836cdd4388fb616293f8fa13a55
#
_entry.id   3a51e836cdd4388fb616293f8fa13a55
#
_cell.length_a   1.000
_cell.length_b   1.000
_cell.length_c   1.000
_cell.angle_alpha   90.00
_cell.angle_beta   90.00
_cell.angle_gamma   90.00
#
_symmetry.space_group_name_H-M   'P 1'
#
loop_
_entity.id
_entity.type
_entity.pdbx_description
1 polymer ?
#
loop_
_entity_poly.entity_id
_entity_poly.type
_entity_poly.pdbx_seq_one_letter_code
_entity_poly.pdbx_strand_id
1 'polypeptide(L)'
;DRNQVIRLEDRNDAFDHKPLWQRSLIVAAGPFANFFLAVLLFSVIYVSGAPQLPAVLQSPPENSVAAQLGISQGDRVVGWQDLGLETAPISGQFKSVLSWNALRWNLVDALTGESGFALELQDSTGSRFIKIFKAEDLPIMRPDGDVMKDLGIMPISIPLQDWQELKLNPLQALGLATQR
;
A
#
# COMPACT_ATOMS: atom_id res chain seq x y z
N ASP A 1 39.92 -28.70 7.98
CA ASP A 1 41.19 -29.42 8.20
C ASP A 1 41.27 -30.57 7.22
N ARG A 2 42.10 -30.43 6.13
CA ARG A 2 42.20 -31.39 5.04
C ARG A 2 42.98 -32.70 5.40
N ASN A 3 43.40 -32.81 6.67
CA ASN A 3 44.26 -33.92 7.16
C ASN A 3 43.61 -34.79 8.24
N GLN A 4 42.29 -34.75 8.42
CA GLN A 4 41.66 -35.73 9.29
C GLN A 4 41.62 -37.11 8.57
N VAL A 5 42.26 -38.11 9.18
CA VAL A 5 42.16 -39.49 8.71
C VAL A 5 40.73 -39.96 8.94
N ILE A 6 39.92 -39.95 7.88
CA ILE A 6 38.55 -40.45 7.89
C ILE A 6 38.61 -41.95 8.11
N ARG A 7 37.89 -42.46 9.11
CA ARG A 7 37.75 -43.93 9.34
C ARG A 7 37.18 -44.54 8.09
N LEU A 8 37.66 -45.71 7.74
CA LEU A 8 37.25 -46.46 6.54
C LEU A 8 35.73 -46.68 6.49
N GLU A 9 35.07 -46.72 7.64
CA GLU A 9 33.60 -46.85 7.77
C GLU A 9 32.84 -45.60 7.38
N ASP A 10 33.39 -44.41 7.61
CA ASP A 10 32.77 -43.12 7.30
C ASP A 10 33.04 -42.64 5.86
N ARG A 11 33.87 -43.35 5.11
CA ARG A 11 34.32 -42.95 3.78
C ARG A 11 33.19 -42.91 2.76
N ASN A 12 32.19 -43.78 2.89
CA ASN A 12 31.01 -43.78 2.03
C ASN A 12 30.03 -42.66 2.31
N ASP A 13 30.12 -42.02 3.48
CA ASP A 13 29.28 -40.89 3.89
C ASP A 13 29.93 -39.54 3.67
N ALA A 14 31.23 -39.53 3.29
CA ALA A 14 31.93 -38.29 2.98
C ALA A 14 31.35 -37.64 1.71
N PHE A 15 31.16 -36.34 1.74
CA PHE A 15 30.63 -35.51 0.65
C PHE A 15 31.32 -35.81 -0.70
N ASP A 16 32.63 -36.03 -0.70
CA ASP A 16 33.42 -36.22 -1.90
C ASP A 16 33.13 -37.57 -2.63
N HIS A 17 32.56 -38.54 -1.92
CA HIS A 17 32.20 -39.86 -2.50
C HIS A 17 30.73 -39.98 -2.92
N LYS A 18 29.91 -38.98 -2.65
CA LYS A 18 28.51 -38.97 -3.08
C LYS A 18 28.41 -38.64 -4.58
N PRO A 19 27.43 -39.19 -5.30
CA PRO A 19 27.19 -38.87 -6.70
C PRO A 19 26.88 -37.38 -6.88
N LEU A 20 27.20 -36.82 -8.05
CA LEU A 20 27.10 -35.40 -8.37
C LEU A 20 25.74 -34.79 -8.02
N TRP A 21 24.67 -35.51 -8.28
CA TRP A 21 23.31 -35.00 -7.97
C TRP A 21 23.07 -34.78 -6.47
N GLN A 22 23.61 -35.68 -5.61
CA GLN A 22 23.49 -35.50 -4.15
C GLN A 22 24.34 -34.34 -3.65
N ARG A 23 25.54 -34.15 -4.19
CA ARG A 23 26.36 -32.97 -3.87
C ARG A 23 25.67 -31.68 -4.27
N SER A 24 25.08 -31.65 -5.48
CA SER A 24 24.31 -30.47 -5.94
C SER A 24 23.12 -30.20 -5.03
N LEU A 25 22.46 -31.25 -4.56
CA LEU A 25 21.30 -31.14 -3.68
C LEU A 25 21.68 -30.60 -2.30
N ILE A 26 22.82 -31.07 -1.73
CA ILE A 26 23.35 -30.58 -0.45
C ILE A 26 23.72 -29.09 -0.57
N VAL A 27 24.42 -28.70 -1.63
CA VAL A 27 24.80 -27.29 -1.85
C VAL A 27 23.57 -26.42 -2.08
N ALA A 28 22.58 -26.90 -2.81
CA ALA A 28 21.36 -26.18 -3.10
C ALA A 28 20.42 -26.09 -1.89
N ALA A 29 20.50 -27.01 -0.92
CA ALA A 29 19.62 -27.04 0.23
C ALA A 29 19.64 -25.74 1.05
N GLY A 30 20.82 -25.11 1.22
CA GLY A 30 20.96 -23.83 1.92
C GLY A 30 20.15 -22.69 1.27
N PRO A 31 20.41 -22.35 0.01
CA PRO A 31 19.62 -21.37 -0.72
C PRO A 31 18.12 -21.70 -0.77
N PHE A 32 17.74 -22.96 -0.97
CA PHE A 32 16.34 -23.36 -0.98
C PHE A 32 15.67 -23.21 0.38
N ALA A 33 16.35 -23.55 1.47
CA ALA A 33 15.82 -23.36 2.82
C ALA A 33 15.58 -21.88 3.12
N ASN A 34 16.51 -20.99 2.75
CA ASN A 34 16.36 -19.55 2.92
C ASN A 34 15.20 -19.00 2.06
N PHE A 35 15.08 -19.46 0.82
CA PHE A 35 13.96 -19.09 -0.07
C PHE A 35 12.62 -19.52 0.55
N PHE A 36 12.54 -20.76 1.02
CA PHE A 36 11.32 -21.29 1.63
C PHE A 36 10.95 -20.54 2.91
N LEU A 37 11.96 -20.23 3.73
CA LEU A 37 11.76 -19.42 4.94
C LEU A 37 11.25 -18.02 4.60
N ALA A 38 11.82 -17.37 3.57
CA ALA A 38 11.37 -16.06 3.12
C ALA A 38 9.90 -16.09 2.64
N VAL A 39 9.53 -17.08 1.82
CA VAL A 39 8.15 -17.27 1.37
C VAL A 39 7.20 -17.48 2.55
N LEU A 40 7.60 -18.30 3.53
CA LEU A 40 6.81 -18.55 4.72
C LEU A 40 6.60 -17.28 5.55
N LEU A 41 7.67 -16.51 5.80
CA LEU A 41 7.60 -15.26 6.56
C LEU A 41 6.73 -14.21 5.83
N PHE A 42 6.91 -14.04 4.52
CA PHE A 42 6.07 -13.14 3.73
C PHE A 42 4.61 -13.59 3.72
N SER A 43 4.35 -14.89 3.64
CA SER A 43 2.98 -15.42 3.72
C SER A 43 2.32 -15.10 5.06
N VAL A 44 3.05 -15.25 6.17
CA VAL A 44 2.56 -14.90 7.51
C VAL A 44 2.24 -13.41 7.58
N ILE A 45 3.13 -12.53 7.10
CA ILE A 45 2.90 -11.08 7.07
C ILE A 45 1.67 -10.75 6.22
N TYR A 46 1.52 -11.39 5.06
CA TYR A 46 0.40 -11.14 4.15
C TYR A 46 -0.94 -11.56 4.74
N VAL A 47 -0.98 -12.71 5.41
CA VAL A 47 -2.19 -13.21 6.10
C VAL A 47 -2.52 -12.39 7.35
N SER A 48 -1.50 -11.89 8.06
CA SER A 48 -1.69 -11.03 9.24
C SER A 48 -2.22 -9.63 8.88
N GLY A 49 -2.21 -9.26 7.59
CA GLY A 49 -2.61 -7.94 7.11
C GLY A 49 -1.50 -6.90 7.31
N ALA A 50 -0.97 -6.36 6.23
CA ALA A 50 -0.05 -5.24 6.32
C ALA A 50 -0.82 -3.97 6.75
N PRO A 51 -0.37 -3.24 7.77
CA PRO A 51 -0.99 -1.97 8.15
C PRO A 51 -0.92 -1.00 6.97
N GLN A 52 -2.06 -0.54 6.51
CA GLN A 52 -2.17 0.40 5.41
C GLN A 52 -2.56 1.77 5.94
N LEU A 53 -1.92 2.81 5.44
CA LEU A 53 -2.29 4.18 5.76
C LEU A 53 -3.66 4.48 5.14
N PRO A 54 -4.65 4.88 5.95
CA PRO A 54 -5.95 5.28 5.45
C PRO A 54 -5.82 6.52 4.56
N ALA A 55 -6.74 6.69 3.62
CA ALA A 55 -6.76 7.83 2.70
C ALA A 55 -7.36 9.07 3.38
N VAL A 56 -6.68 9.60 4.39
CA VAL A 56 -7.03 10.85 5.07
C VAL A 56 -6.36 12.01 4.37
N LEU A 57 -7.13 13.05 4.06
CA LEU A 57 -6.69 14.19 3.28
C LEU A 57 -6.10 15.29 4.15
N GLN A 58 -5.05 15.91 3.65
CA GLN A 58 -4.52 17.17 4.18
C GLN A 58 -5.40 18.33 3.73
N SER A 59 -5.27 19.49 4.38
CA SER A 59 -5.89 20.74 3.88
C SER A 59 -5.47 21.01 2.44
N PRO A 60 -6.43 21.04 1.50
CA PRO A 60 -6.10 21.30 0.10
C PRO A 60 -5.59 22.73 -0.08
N PRO A 61 -4.66 22.97 -1.03
CA PRO A 61 -4.25 24.32 -1.42
C PRO A 61 -5.44 25.16 -1.91
N GLU A 62 -5.45 26.46 -1.61
CA GLU A 62 -6.59 27.36 -1.88
C GLU A 62 -7.05 27.38 -3.35
N ASN A 63 -6.14 27.17 -4.30
CA ASN A 63 -6.44 27.17 -5.73
C ASN A 63 -6.67 25.78 -6.33
N SER A 64 -6.75 24.74 -5.51
CA SER A 64 -6.94 23.37 -5.96
C SER A 64 -8.42 23.06 -6.24
N VAL A 65 -8.66 22.05 -7.09
CA VAL A 65 -10.02 21.56 -7.35
C VAL A 65 -10.69 21.04 -6.08
N ALA A 66 -9.96 20.36 -5.21
CA ALA A 66 -10.47 19.87 -3.95
C ALA A 66 -10.92 20.99 -3.00
N ALA A 67 -10.19 22.11 -2.97
CA ALA A 67 -10.60 23.29 -2.18
C ALA A 67 -11.90 23.91 -2.72
N GLN A 68 -12.03 24.03 -4.04
CA GLN A 68 -13.26 24.55 -4.67
C GLN A 68 -14.47 23.65 -4.38
N LEU A 69 -14.25 22.34 -4.29
CA LEU A 69 -15.27 21.37 -3.92
C LEU A 69 -15.57 21.35 -2.43
N GLY A 70 -14.85 22.13 -1.59
CA GLY A 70 -15.07 22.22 -0.15
C GLY A 70 -14.62 20.98 0.60
N ILE A 71 -13.56 20.34 0.15
CA ILE A 71 -12.88 19.25 0.88
C ILE A 71 -12.05 19.89 1.99
N SER A 72 -12.06 19.30 3.17
CA SER A 72 -11.39 19.82 4.37
C SER A 72 -10.32 18.89 4.88
N GLN A 73 -9.43 19.41 5.71
CA GLN A 73 -8.44 18.61 6.39
C GLN A 73 -9.12 17.58 7.31
N GLY A 74 -8.65 16.33 7.23
CA GLY A 74 -9.18 15.24 8.05
C GLY A 74 -10.28 14.45 7.34
N ASP A 75 -10.80 14.91 6.20
CA ASP A 75 -11.74 14.14 5.40
C ASP A 75 -11.06 12.85 4.93
N ARG A 76 -11.77 11.73 5.07
CA ARG A 76 -11.28 10.41 4.69
C ARG A 76 -11.99 9.94 3.44
N VAL A 77 -11.23 9.55 2.43
CA VAL A 77 -11.79 8.90 1.24
C VAL A 77 -12.14 7.46 1.58
N VAL A 78 -13.42 7.11 1.46
CA VAL A 78 -13.94 5.78 1.75
C VAL A 78 -14.44 5.06 0.50
N GLY A 79 -14.77 5.79 -0.56
CA GLY A 79 -15.25 5.24 -1.81
C GLY A 79 -14.73 5.98 -3.03
N TRP A 80 -14.62 5.26 -4.13
CA TRP A 80 -14.18 5.72 -5.44
C TRP A 80 -15.13 5.23 -6.52
N GLN A 81 -15.48 6.09 -7.46
CA GLN A 81 -16.18 5.71 -8.69
C GLN A 81 -15.58 6.45 -9.88
N ASP A 82 -15.17 5.69 -10.88
CA ASP A 82 -14.83 6.24 -12.20
C ASP A 82 -16.13 6.59 -12.92
N LEU A 83 -16.24 7.81 -13.44
CA LEU A 83 -17.42 8.29 -14.16
C LEU A 83 -17.27 8.12 -15.66
N GLY A 84 -16.04 7.93 -16.19
CA GLY A 84 -15.82 7.92 -17.63
C GLY A 84 -16.33 9.21 -18.27
N LEU A 85 -17.32 9.07 -19.16
CA LEU A 85 -18.03 10.20 -19.82
C LEU A 85 -19.31 10.63 -19.08
N GLU A 86 -19.66 9.94 -17.99
CA GLU A 86 -20.85 10.26 -17.20
C GLU A 86 -20.62 11.52 -16.35
N THR A 87 -21.66 12.29 -16.14
CA THR A 87 -21.59 13.52 -15.36
C THR A 87 -22.04 13.36 -13.92
N ALA A 88 -22.61 12.22 -13.58
CA ALA A 88 -23.14 11.94 -12.24
C ALA A 88 -22.80 10.53 -11.76
N PRO A 89 -22.48 10.36 -10.47
CA PRO A 89 -22.21 9.06 -9.91
C PRO A 89 -23.47 8.20 -9.82
N ILE A 90 -23.31 6.89 -10.03
CA ILE A 90 -24.37 5.90 -9.89
C ILE A 90 -24.36 5.37 -8.47
N SER A 91 -25.48 5.47 -7.76
CA SER A 91 -25.61 4.96 -6.40
C SER A 91 -25.30 3.47 -6.34
N GLY A 92 -24.48 3.07 -5.36
CA GLY A 92 -24.12 1.67 -5.14
C GLY A 92 -22.94 1.15 -5.98
N GLN A 93 -22.33 1.96 -6.84
CA GLN A 93 -21.17 1.55 -7.65
C GLN A 93 -19.82 2.05 -7.09
N PHE A 94 -19.81 2.62 -5.89
CA PHE A 94 -18.56 3.02 -5.28
C PHE A 94 -17.72 1.81 -4.86
N LYS A 95 -16.49 1.75 -5.36
CA LYS A 95 -15.47 0.80 -4.91
C LYS A 95 -14.88 1.30 -3.59
N SER A 96 -14.78 0.45 -2.59
CA SER A 96 -14.19 0.82 -1.30
C SER A 96 -12.73 1.19 -1.42
N VAL A 97 -12.34 2.33 -0.85
CA VAL A 97 -10.95 2.80 -0.77
C VAL A 97 -10.43 2.54 0.63
N LEU A 98 -9.60 1.50 0.78
CA LEU A 98 -9.06 1.07 2.08
C LEU A 98 -7.75 1.76 2.44
N SER A 99 -7.02 2.29 1.47
CA SER A 99 -5.69 2.85 1.69
C SER A 99 -5.37 4.00 0.75
N TRP A 100 -4.41 4.82 1.18
CA TRP A 100 -3.84 5.87 0.34
C TRP A 100 -3.25 5.34 -0.97
N ASN A 101 -2.60 4.20 -0.91
CA ASN A 101 -2.01 3.59 -2.11
C ASN A 101 -3.08 3.19 -3.15
N ALA A 102 -4.20 2.63 -2.70
CA ALA A 102 -5.33 2.30 -3.57
C ALA A 102 -5.92 3.57 -4.22
N LEU A 103 -6.12 4.64 -3.43
CA LEU A 103 -6.59 5.92 -3.95
C LEU A 103 -5.65 6.48 -5.02
N ARG A 104 -4.34 6.47 -4.73
CA ARG A 104 -3.33 6.97 -5.67
C ARG A 104 -3.38 6.27 -7.03
N TRP A 105 -3.51 4.95 -7.04
CA TRP A 105 -3.61 4.20 -8.30
C TRP A 105 -4.88 4.53 -9.07
N ASN A 106 -6.02 4.65 -8.39
CA ASN A 106 -7.27 5.06 -9.03
C ASN A 106 -7.17 6.48 -9.62
N LEU A 107 -6.51 7.41 -8.92
CA LEU A 107 -6.27 8.76 -9.42
C LEU A 107 -5.39 8.76 -10.67
N VAL A 108 -4.30 7.99 -10.68
CA VAL A 108 -3.42 7.87 -11.84
C VAL A 108 -4.18 7.31 -13.05
N ASP A 109 -5.02 6.30 -12.83
CA ASP A 109 -5.81 5.68 -13.88
C ASP A 109 -6.82 6.66 -14.49
N ALA A 110 -7.59 7.38 -13.66
CA ALA A 110 -8.53 8.39 -14.10
C ALA A 110 -7.87 9.56 -14.86
N LEU A 111 -6.74 10.04 -14.35
CA LEU A 111 -5.99 11.14 -14.99
C LEU A 111 -5.38 10.74 -16.33
N THR A 112 -4.95 9.49 -16.46
CA THR A 112 -4.42 8.95 -17.71
C THR A 112 -5.52 8.73 -18.73
N GLY A 113 -6.72 8.34 -18.28
CA GLY A 113 -7.91 8.13 -19.10
C GLY A 113 -8.70 9.41 -19.40
N GLU A 114 -8.26 10.56 -18.85
CA GLU A 114 -8.98 11.84 -18.97
C GLU A 114 -10.46 11.72 -18.53
N SER A 115 -10.74 10.83 -17.58
CA SER A 115 -12.09 10.57 -17.10
C SER A 115 -12.37 11.28 -15.79
N GLY A 116 -13.61 11.78 -15.63
CA GLY A 116 -14.10 12.31 -14.37
C GLY A 116 -14.24 11.19 -13.33
N PHE A 117 -14.22 11.56 -12.05
CA PHE A 117 -14.40 10.58 -10.98
C PHE A 117 -15.18 11.19 -9.80
N ALA A 118 -15.78 10.32 -9.00
CA ALA A 118 -16.46 10.71 -7.78
C ALA A 118 -15.76 10.07 -6.57
N LEU A 119 -15.63 10.86 -5.50
CA LEU A 119 -15.12 10.42 -4.21
C LEU A 119 -16.27 10.41 -3.19
N GLU A 120 -16.43 9.30 -2.51
CA GLU A 120 -17.21 9.25 -1.27
C GLU A 120 -16.26 9.57 -0.11
N LEU A 121 -16.55 10.64 0.59
CA LEU A 121 -15.75 11.16 1.71
C LEU A 121 -16.52 10.96 3.01
N GLN A 122 -15.77 10.77 4.09
CA GLN A 122 -16.28 10.75 5.45
C GLN A 122 -15.56 11.81 6.26
N ASP A 123 -16.31 12.71 6.87
CA ASP A 123 -15.76 13.75 7.75
C ASP A 123 -15.40 13.21 9.15
N SER A 124 -14.86 14.07 9.99
CA SER A 124 -14.50 13.74 11.38
C SER A 124 -15.70 13.39 12.27
N THR A 125 -16.93 13.75 11.86
CA THR A 125 -18.18 13.40 12.56
C THR A 125 -18.74 12.05 12.14
N GLY A 126 -18.17 11.44 11.09
CA GLY A 126 -18.64 10.20 10.50
C GLY A 126 -19.69 10.39 9.39
N SER A 127 -20.06 11.63 9.09
CA SER A 127 -21.01 11.92 8.01
C SER A 127 -20.38 11.67 6.64
N ARG A 128 -21.14 11.07 5.73
CA ARG A 128 -20.67 10.75 4.38
C ARG A 128 -21.24 11.72 3.36
N PHE A 129 -20.43 12.11 2.42
CA PHE A 129 -20.82 12.99 1.31
C PHE A 129 -20.00 12.64 0.05
N ILE A 130 -20.53 13.05 -1.12
CA ILE A 130 -19.92 12.75 -2.41
C ILE A 130 -19.41 14.04 -3.03
N LYS A 131 -18.19 13.99 -3.58
CA LYS A 131 -17.60 15.07 -4.37
C LYS A 131 -17.27 14.55 -5.77
N ILE A 132 -17.64 15.33 -6.79
CA ILE A 132 -17.47 14.97 -8.18
C ILE A 132 -16.35 15.82 -8.76
N PHE A 133 -15.36 15.17 -9.33
CA PHE A 133 -14.28 15.76 -10.09
C PHE A 133 -14.58 15.53 -11.57
N LYS A 134 -14.96 16.59 -12.27
CA LYS A 134 -15.30 16.49 -13.69
C LYS A 134 -14.02 16.43 -14.52
N ALA A 135 -14.07 15.72 -15.64
CA ALA A 135 -12.92 15.62 -16.55
C ALA A 135 -12.41 17.01 -17.01
N GLU A 136 -13.30 17.97 -17.21
CA GLU A 136 -12.99 19.35 -17.62
C GLU A 136 -12.22 20.17 -16.56
N ASP A 137 -12.37 19.81 -15.26
CA ASP A 137 -11.73 20.50 -14.12
C ASP A 137 -10.40 19.85 -13.73
N LEU A 138 -10.04 18.73 -14.37
CA LEU A 138 -8.82 18.00 -14.03
C LEU A 138 -7.59 18.74 -14.55
N PRO A 139 -6.52 18.86 -13.75
CA PRO A 139 -5.29 19.49 -14.20
C PRO A 139 -4.63 18.68 -15.32
N ILE A 140 -4.13 19.38 -16.34
CA ILE A 140 -3.37 18.75 -17.41
C ILE A 140 -2.08 18.18 -16.82
N MET A 141 -1.81 16.91 -17.12
CA MET A 141 -0.59 16.24 -16.69
C MET A 141 0.64 16.94 -17.29
N ARG A 142 1.42 17.61 -16.46
CA ARG A 142 2.68 18.25 -16.87
C ARG A 142 3.85 17.38 -16.44
N PRO A 143 4.92 17.28 -17.24
CA PRO A 143 6.08 16.43 -16.90
C PRO A 143 6.74 16.78 -15.56
N ASP A 144 6.67 18.04 -15.14
CA ASP A 144 7.27 18.65 -13.96
C ASP A 144 6.23 19.11 -12.92
N GLY A 145 4.93 18.86 -13.15
CA GLY A 145 3.84 19.21 -12.24
C GLY A 145 3.51 18.11 -11.25
N ASP A 146 3.21 18.50 -10.01
CA ASP A 146 2.63 17.60 -9.02
C ASP A 146 1.10 17.63 -9.15
N VAL A 147 0.57 16.73 -9.97
CA VAL A 147 -0.86 16.64 -10.26
C VAL A 147 -1.70 16.42 -8.99
N MET A 148 -1.17 15.70 -8.00
CA MET A 148 -1.84 15.49 -6.73
C MET A 148 -2.01 16.80 -5.97
N LYS A 149 -1.01 17.68 -6.03
CA LYS A 149 -1.05 19.01 -5.44
C LYS A 149 -2.04 19.92 -6.16
N ASP A 150 -2.05 19.88 -7.49
CA ASP A 150 -2.96 20.70 -8.31
C ASP A 150 -4.43 20.26 -8.11
N LEU A 151 -4.68 18.97 -7.93
CA LEU A 151 -5.98 18.43 -7.51
C LEU A 151 -6.32 18.80 -6.07
N GLY A 152 -5.32 18.98 -5.20
CA GLY A 152 -5.49 19.15 -3.76
C GLY A 152 -5.75 17.87 -2.99
N ILE A 153 -5.50 16.72 -3.62
CA ILE A 153 -5.66 15.40 -3.01
C ILE A 153 -4.29 14.93 -2.50
N MET A 154 -3.95 15.30 -1.29
CA MET A 154 -2.68 14.95 -0.67
C MET A 154 -2.89 14.22 0.66
N PRO A 155 -1.99 13.27 1.01
CA PRO A 155 -2.07 12.60 2.29
C PRO A 155 -1.79 13.57 3.42
N ILE A 156 -2.42 13.34 4.56
CA ILE A 156 -2.08 14.07 5.77
C ILE A 156 -0.61 13.81 6.11
N SER A 157 0.15 14.90 6.30
CA SER A 157 1.53 14.80 6.74
C SER A 157 1.54 14.48 8.23
N ILE A 158 2.01 13.30 8.59
CA ILE A 158 2.26 12.95 9.99
C ILE A 158 3.66 13.45 10.33
N PRO A 159 3.83 14.37 11.30
CA PRO A 159 5.15 14.85 11.72
C PRO A 159 6.04 13.68 12.13
N LEU A 160 7.32 13.72 11.76
CA LEU A 160 8.29 12.65 12.08
C LEU A 160 8.41 12.36 13.59
N GLN A 161 8.07 13.32 14.43
CA GLN A 161 8.04 13.17 15.89
C GLN A 161 6.99 12.15 16.35
N ASP A 162 5.84 12.10 15.71
CA ASP A 162 4.76 11.18 16.07
C ASP A 162 5.05 9.73 15.62
N TRP A 163 5.94 9.56 14.63
CA TRP A 163 6.40 8.22 14.22
C TRP A 163 7.26 7.51 15.27
N GLN A 164 7.95 8.27 16.13
CA GLN A 164 8.73 7.67 17.22
C GLN A 164 7.85 7.14 18.34
N GLU A 165 6.76 7.83 18.65
CA GLU A 165 5.77 7.34 19.61
C GLU A 165 5.00 6.12 19.11
N LEU A 166 4.64 6.10 17.82
CA LEU A 166 4.00 4.94 17.18
C LEU A 166 4.90 3.69 17.13
N LYS A 167 6.23 3.88 17.02
CA LYS A 167 7.20 2.77 17.06
C LYS A 167 7.47 2.23 18.46
N LEU A 168 7.29 3.05 19.49
CA LEU A 168 7.61 2.68 20.87
C LEU A 168 6.52 1.82 21.53
N ASN A 169 5.32 1.72 20.98
CA ASN A 169 4.23 0.94 21.58
C ASN A 169 3.43 0.12 20.53
N PRO A 170 4.04 -0.92 19.93
CA PRO A 170 3.33 -1.79 18.98
C PRO A 170 2.10 -2.49 19.58
N LEU A 171 2.08 -2.68 20.92
CA LEU A 171 0.95 -3.29 21.63
C LEU A 171 -0.23 -2.32 21.82
N GLN A 172 0.00 -1.01 21.89
CA GLN A 172 -1.07 -0.01 21.92
C GLN A 172 -1.72 0.19 20.56
N ALA A 173 -0.93 0.09 19.48
CA ALA A 173 -1.48 0.10 18.12
C ALA A 173 -2.40 -1.10 17.86
N LEU A 174 -2.11 -2.26 18.45
CA LEU A 174 -2.99 -3.44 18.43
C LEU A 174 -4.26 -3.25 19.31
N GLY A 175 -4.16 -2.52 20.42
CA GLY A 175 -5.29 -2.26 21.32
C GLY A 175 -6.34 -1.32 20.72
N LEU A 176 -5.95 -0.38 19.86
CA LEU A 176 -6.88 0.51 19.16
C LEU A 176 -7.65 -0.20 18.02
N ALA A 177 -7.17 -1.33 17.54
CA ALA A 177 -7.85 -2.15 16.54
C ALA A 177 -8.95 -3.04 17.14
N THR A 178 -8.99 -3.21 18.48
CA THR A 178 -9.92 -4.12 19.16
C THR A 178 -11.12 -3.40 19.81
N GLN A 179 -11.19 -2.06 19.74
CA GLN A 179 -12.29 -1.26 20.31
C GLN A 179 -13.13 -0.54 19.25
N ARG A 180 -13.41 -1.20 18.11
CA ARG A 180 -14.49 -0.76 17.20
C ARG A 180 -15.20 -1.94 16.59
#